data_dfdf92fe888a597b3982470331360dce
#
_entry.id   dfdf92fe888a597b3982470331360dce
#
_cell.length_a   1.000
_cell.length_b   1.000
_cell.length_c   1.000
_cell.angle_alpha   90.00
_cell.angle_beta   90.00
_cell.angle_gamma   90.00
#
_symmetry.space_group_name_H-M   'P 1'
#
loop_
_entity.id
_entity.type
_entity.pdbx_description
1 polymer ?
#
loop_
_entity_poly.entity_id
_entity_poly.type
_entity_poly.pdbx_seq_one_letter_code
_entity_poly.pdbx_strand_id
1 'polypeptide(L)'
;MARATFSCTDCGSTIEVTGRNRADADSRARWGEKNRPLCWECEKRHRTAKLAAAGAVAAEAAQQAGLPALTGSAKQIAWAETIRAAALPAIEREAADSAALVGGRRLVEGNCPAEAAALLTEVADAAALI
;
A
#
# COMPACT_ATOMS: atom_id res chain seq x y z
N MET A 1 22.25 23.60 -25.44
CA MET A 1 21.97 22.40 -24.66
C MET A 1 22.53 21.20 -25.39
N ALA A 2 23.29 20.35 -24.73
CA ALA A 2 23.79 19.09 -25.29
C ALA A 2 22.85 17.93 -24.94
N ARG A 3 22.88 16.87 -25.75
CA ARG A 3 22.06 15.65 -25.55
C ARG A 3 22.99 14.45 -25.45
N ALA A 4 22.61 13.49 -24.62
CA ALA A 4 23.22 12.18 -24.53
C ALA A 4 22.10 11.13 -24.40
N THR A 5 22.41 9.90 -24.70
CA THR A 5 21.42 8.81 -24.70
C THR A 5 21.96 7.58 -24.00
N PHE A 6 21.05 6.79 -23.45
CA PHE A 6 21.33 5.42 -22.98
C PHE A 6 20.15 4.52 -23.32
N SER A 7 20.32 3.22 -23.23
CA SER A 7 19.30 2.26 -23.60
C SER A 7 18.54 1.75 -22.39
N CYS A 8 17.20 1.62 -22.53
CA CYS A 8 16.38 0.94 -21.55
C CYS A 8 16.78 -0.54 -21.44
N THR A 9 17.03 -1.01 -20.23
CA THR A 9 17.45 -2.40 -19.98
C THR A 9 16.38 -3.44 -20.24
N ASP A 10 15.10 -3.03 -20.27
CA ASP A 10 13.97 -3.93 -20.44
C ASP A 10 13.51 -4.05 -21.90
N CYS A 11 13.33 -2.92 -22.62
CA CYS A 11 12.82 -2.93 -23.99
C CYS A 11 13.85 -2.47 -25.04
N GLY A 12 15.05 -2.06 -24.62
CA GLY A 12 16.09 -1.56 -25.53
C GLY A 12 15.83 -0.17 -26.12
N SER A 13 14.73 0.48 -25.80
CA SER A 13 14.43 1.83 -26.31
C SER A 13 15.44 2.86 -25.84
N THR A 14 15.75 3.83 -26.69
CA THR A 14 16.67 4.92 -26.38
C THR A 14 16.02 5.94 -25.47
N ILE A 15 16.69 6.25 -24.37
CA ILE A 15 16.32 7.29 -23.43
C ILE A 15 17.22 8.48 -23.65
N GLU A 16 16.65 9.63 -23.99
CA GLU A 16 17.40 10.88 -24.20
C GLU A 16 17.43 11.71 -22.92
N VAL A 17 18.59 12.23 -22.58
CA VAL A 17 18.81 13.17 -21.49
C VAL A 17 19.50 14.43 -21.99
N THR A 18 19.16 15.56 -21.43
CA THR A 18 19.73 16.85 -21.80
C THR A 18 20.63 17.39 -20.70
N GLY A 19 21.70 18.09 -21.09
CA GLY A 19 22.62 18.75 -20.19
C GLY A 19 22.98 20.17 -20.67
N ARG A 20 23.61 20.96 -19.79
CA ARG A 20 24.08 22.32 -20.11
C ARG A 20 25.16 22.29 -21.20
N ASN A 21 26.05 21.30 -21.14
CA ASN A 21 27.10 20.99 -22.07
C ASN A 21 27.24 19.51 -22.28
N ARG A 22 28.17 19.06 -23.13
CA ARG A 22 28.37 17.64 -23.46
C ARG A 22 28.74 16.82 -22.25
N ALA A 23 29.67 17.28 -21.41
CA ALA A 23 30.13 16.58 -20.24
C ALA A 23 29.01 16.39 -19.20
N ASP A 24 28.14 17.39 -19.01
CA ASP A 24 26.96 17.30 -18.14
C ASP A 24 25.92 16.30 -18.70
N ALA A 25 25.67 16.32 -20.01
CA ALA A 25 24.75 15.37 -20.65
C ALA A 25 25.26 13.93 -20.51
N ASP A 26 26.53 13.69 -20.77
CA ASP A 26 27.16 12.36 -20.65
C ASP A 26 27.19 11.86 -19.19
N SER A 27 27.38 12.77 -18.22
CA SER A 27 27.31 12.45 -16.79
C SER A 27 25.90 12.02 -16.38
N ARG A 28 24.88 12.76 -16.85
CA ARG A 28 23.46 12.42 -16.59
C ARG A 28 23.05 11.11 -17.24
N ALA A 29 23.53 10.82 -18.45
CA ALA A 29 23.26 9.55 -19.12
C ALA A 29 23.84 8.39 -18.32
N ARG A 30 25.10 8.46 -17.88
CA ARG A 30 25.72 7.43 -17.02
C ARG A 30 24.99 7.27 -15.68
N TRP A 31 24.57 8.38 -15.08
CA TRP A 31 23.79 8.32 -13.85
C TRP A 31 22.43 7.67 -14.09
N GLY A 32 21.74 8.01 -15.18
CA GLY A 32 20.47 7.43 -15.58
C GLY A 32 20.58 5.93 -15.82
N GLU A 33 21.57 5.52 -16.60
CA GLU A 33 21.85 4.10 -16.88
C GLU A 33 22.07 3.27 -15.60
N LYS A 34 22.77 3.84 -14.62
CA LYS A 34 23.05 3.18 -13.35
C LYS A 34 21.85 3.17 -12.37
N ASN A 35 21.10 4.27 -12.27
CA ASN A 35 20.13 4.47 -11.20
C ASN A 35 18.67 4.41 -11.67
N ARG A 36 18.41 4.65 -12.96
CA ARG A 36 17.08 4.63 -13.57
C ARG A 36 17.14 4.03 -14.98
N PRO A 37 17.51 2.76 -15.10
CA PRO A 37 17.80 2.14 -16.40
C PRO A 37 16.57 1.84 -17.25
N LEU A 38 15.36 2.10 -16.74
CA LEU A 38 14.09 1.84 -17.40
C LEU A 38 13.53 3.11 -18.06
N CYS A 39 12.96 2.97 -19.24
CA CYS A 39 12.12 4.02 -19.81
C CYS A 39 10.80 4.14 -19.04
N TRP A 40 10.12 5.27 -19.22
CA TRP A 40 8.86 5.56 -18.53
C TRP A 40 7.80 4.44 -18.66
N GLU A 41 7.65 3.89 -19.86
CA GLU A 41 6.66 2.84 -20.13
C GLU A 41 7.00 1.54 -19.41
N CYS A 42 8.26 1.15 -19.40
CA CYS A 42 8.71 -0.02 -18.66
C CYS A 42 8.59 0.20 -17.15
N GLU A 43 9.01 1.35 -16.64
CA GLU A 43 8.86 1.69 -15.21
C GLU A 43 7.39 1.65 -14.78
N LYS A 44 6.48 2.23 -15.58
CA LYS A 44 5.05 2.20 -15.33
C LYS A 44 4.50 0.77 -15.32
N ARG A 45 4.89 -0.06 -16.30
CA ARG A 45 4.50 -1.47 -16.38
C ARG A 45 4.98 -2.26 -15.16
N HIS A 46 6.24 -2.12 -14.77
CA HIS A 46 6.79 -2.78 -13.58
C HIS A 46 6.10 -2.33 -12.30
N ARG A 47 5.84 -1.03 -12.15
CA ARG A 47 5.10 -0.49 -11.00
C ARG A 47 3.69 -1.06 -10.92
N THR A 48 2.98 -1.11 -12.04
CA THR A 48 1.62 -1.68 -12.10
C THR A 48 1.62 -3.16 -11.75
N ALA A 49 2.56 -3.94 -12.31
CA ALA A 49 2.70 -5.36 -12.01
C ALA A 49 3.02 -5.61 -10.52
N LYS A 50 3.93 -4.81 -9.94
CA LYS A 50 4.28 -4.89 -8.53
C LYS A 50 3.08 -4.60 -7.62
N LEU A 51 2.29 -3.56 -7.95
CA LEU A 51 1.08 -3.23 -7.19
C LEU A 51 0.01 -4.33 -7.31
N ALA A 52 -0.16 -4.91 -8.51
CA ALA A 52 -1.10 -6.01 -8.72
C ALA A 52 -0.69 -7.26 -7.92
N ALA A 53 0.60 -7.60 -7.93
CA ALA A 53 1.12 -8.73 -7.16
C ALA A 53 0.95 -8.52 -5.64
N ALA A 54 1.28 -7.32 -5.14
CA ALA A 54 1.07 -6.99 -3.73
C ALA A 54 -0.41 -7.04 -3.34
N GLY A 55 -1.30 -6.55 -4.21
CA GLY A 55 -2.75 -6.62 -3.99
C GLY A 55 -3.28 -8.05 -3.97
N ALA A 56 -2.75 -8.94 -4.81
CA ALA A 56 -3.14 -10.36 -4.82
C ALA A 56 -2.75 -11.07 -3.51
N VAL A 57 -1.52 -10.85 -3.03
CA VAL A 57 -1.06 -11.40 -1.75
C VAL A 57 -1.90 -10.86 -0.58
N ALA A 58 -2.20 -9.57 -0.59
CA ALA A 58 -3.04 -8.94 0.44
C ALA A 58 -4.48 -9.50 0.43
N ALA A 59 -5.06 -9.72 -0.75
CA ALA A 59 -6.40 -10.30 -0.90
C ALA A 59 -6.46 -11.74 -0.39
N GLU A 60 -5.43 -12.56 -0.67
CA GLU A 60 -5.34 -13.92 -0.15
C GLU A 60 -5.25 -13.93 1.38
N ALA A 61 -4.41 -13.07 1.96
CA ALA A 61 -4.31 -12.92 3.42
C ALA A 61 -5.65 -12.47 4.05
N ALA A 62 -6.37 -11.56 3.40
CA ALA A 62 -7.68 -11.11 3.86
C ALA A 62 -8.72 -12.24 3.83
N GLN A 63 -8.72 -13.08 2.81
CA GLN A 63 -9.59 -14.26 2.73
C GLN A 63 -9.28 -15.26 3.85
N GLN A 64 -8.00 -15.54 4.10
CA GLN A 64 -7.57 -16.43 5.19
C GLN A 64 -7.99 -15.90 6.56
N ALA A 65 -7.99 -14.57 6.73
CA ALA A 65 -8.47 -13.91 7.95
C ALA A 65 -10.01 -13.81 8.04
N GLY A 66 -10.76 -14.35 7.06
CA GLY A 66 -12.23 -14.31 7.05
C GLY A 66 -12.82 -12.93 6.78
N LEU A 67 -12.04 -12.00 6.23
CA LEU A 67 -12.50 -10.63 5.94
C LEU A 67 -13.40 -10.61 4.69
N PRO A 68 -14.42 -9.73 4.65
CA PRO A 68 -15.30 -9.63 3.50
C PRO A 68 -14.55 -9.17 2.25
N ALA A 69 -14.97 -9.72 1.09
CA ALA A 69 -14.42 -9.33 -0.20
C ALA A 69 -14.74 -7.86 -0.51
N LEU A 70 -13.75 -7.16 -1.07
CA LEU A 70 -13.94 -5.77 -1.51
C LEU A 70 -14.61 -5.75 -2.89
N THR A 71 -15.47 -4.76 -3.10
CA THR A 71 -16.14 -4.50 -4.38
C THR A 71 -15.59 -3.22 -5.02
N GLY A 72 -15.44 -3.23 -6.35
CA GLY A 72 -14.92 -2.08 -7.08
C GLY A 72 -14.15 -2.48 -8.34
N SER A 73 -13.47 -1.54 -8.98
CA SER A 73 -12.56 -1.84 -10.09
C SER A 73 -11.32 -2.59 -9.60
N ALA A 74 -10.70 -3.40 -10.45
CA ALA A 74 -9.51 -4.19 -10.11
C ALA A 74 -8.38 -3.32 -9.50
N LYS A 75 -8.21 -2.09 -9.99
CA LYS A 75 -7.23 -1.14 -9.47
C LYS A 75 -7.57 -0.64 -8.06
N GLN A 76 -8.84 -0.35 -7.81
CA GLN A 76 -9.33 0.09 -6.49
C GLN A 76 -9.23 -1.04 -5.47
N ILE A 77 -9.63 -2.25 -5.85
CA ILE A 77 -9.53 -3.44 -4.99
C ILE A 77 -8.08 -3.69 -4.61
N ALA A 78 -7.15 -3.76 -5.58
CA ALA A 78 -5.74 -3.99 -5.31
C ALA A 78 -5.14 -2.93 -4.37
N TRP A 79 -5.50 -1.67 -4.54
CA TRP A 79 -5.06 -0.59 -3.67
C TRP A 79 -5.65 -0.69 -2.27
N ALA A 80 -6.95 -0.94 -2.16
CA ALA A 80 -7.65 -1.07 -0.88
C ALA A 80 -7.16 -2.30 -0.08
N GLU A 81 -6.89 -3.44 -0.73
CA GLU A 81 -6.30 -4.61 -0.08
C GLU A 81 -4.90 -4.31 0.46
N THR A 82 -4.09 -3.54 -0.26
CA THR A 82 -2.77 -3.12 0.24
C THR A 82 -2.89 -2.25 1.50
N ILE A 83 -3.86 -1.34 1.55
CA ILE A 83 -4.13 -0.51 2.74
C ILE A 83 -4.63 -1.38 3.89
N ARG A 84 -5.57 -2.29 3.62
CA ARG A 84 -6.11 -3.22 4.62
C ARG A 84 -5.00 -4.05 5.25
N ALA A 85 -4.13 -4.65 4.44
CA ALA A 85 -3.00 -5.45 4.92
C ALA A 85 -2.02 -4.64 5.77
N ALA A 86 -1.82 -3.36 5.49
CA ALA A 86 -0.97 -2.49 6.29
C ALA A 86 -1.64 -2.03 7.60
N ALA A 87 -2.95 -1.81 7.59
CA ALA A 87 -3.70 -1.28 8.74
C ALA A 87 -4.03 -2.37 9.78
N LEU A 88 -4.37 -3.58 9.37
CA LEU A 88 -4.80 -4.65 10.28
C LEU A 88 -3.78 -4.96 11.38
N PRO A 89 -2.47 -5.14 11.12
CA PRO A 89 -1.52 -5.42 12.18
C PRO A 89 -1.35 -4.28 13.19
N ALA A 90 -1.60 -3.04 12.76
CA ALA A 90 -1.57 -1.88 13.66
C ALA A 90 -2.81 -1.86 14.57
N ILE A 91 -3.99 -2.13 14.01
CA ILE A 91 -5.25 -2.22 14.75
C ILE A 91 -5.21 -3.38 15.75
N GLU A 92 -4.73 -4.55 15.34
CA GLU A 92 -4.59 -5.72 16.23
C GLU A 92 -3.64 -5.45 17.40
N ARG A 93 -2.53 -4.77 17.14
CA ARG A 93 -1.57 -4.37 18.18
C ARG A 93 -2.20 -3.41 19.17
N GLU A 94 -2.89 -2.38 18.67
CA GLU A 94 -3.55 -1.39 19.52
C GLU A 94 -4.71 -2.02 20.32
N ALA A 95 -5.44 -2.94 19.73
CA ALA A 95 -6.47 -3.72 20.41
C ALA A 95 -5.87 -4.60 21.52
N ALA A 96 -4.74 -5.28 21.26
CA ALA A 96 -4.04 -6.08 22.26
C ALA A 96 -3.49 -5.21 23.41
N ASP A 97 -2.89 -4.07 23.09
CA ASP A 97 -2.38 -3.12 24.09
C ASP A 97 -3.52 -2.55 24.95
N SER A 98 -4.66 -2.23 24.31
CA SER A 98 -5.87 -1.76 25.01
C SER A 98 -6.45 -2.85 25.92
N ALA A 99 -6.51 -4.08 25.46
CA ALA A 99 -6.98 -5.22 26.27
C ALA A 99 -6.05 -5.48 27.47
N ALA A 100 -4.73 -5.34 27.30
CA ALA A 100 -3.76 -5.46 28.39
C ALA A 100 -3.95 -4.36 29.44
N LEU A 101 -4.23 -3.13 29.01
CA LEU A 101 -4.52 -1.99 29.90
C LEU A 101 -5.82 -2.18 30.67
N VAL A 102 -6.86 -2.71 30.02
CA VAL A 102 -8.15 -3.04 30.66
C VAL A 102 -8.00 -4.21 31.61
N GLY A 103 -7.24 -5.24 31.22
CA GLY A 103 -6.97 -6.41 32.07
C GLY A 103 -6.11 -6.09 33.29
N GLY A 104 -5.23 -5.09 33.20
CA GLY A 104 -4.42 -4.60 34.34
C GLY A 104 -5.15 -3.67 35.30
N ARG A 105 -6.18 -2.98 34.84
CA ARG A 105 -7.16 -2.30 35.67
C ARG A 105 -8.30 -3.26 35.90
N ARG A 106 -8.35 -3.87 37.09
CA ARG A 106 -9.55 -4.51 37.62
C ARG A 106 -10.71 -3.56 37.34
N LEU A 107 -11.56 -3.90 36.37
CA LEU A 107 -12.82 -3.19 36.19
C LEU A 107 -13.49 -3.20 37.55
N VAL A 108 -13.58 -2.05 38.20
CA VAL A 108 -14.40 -1.90 39.39
C VAL A 108 -15.79 -2.28 38.93
N GLU A 109 -16.22 -3.48 39.31
CA GLU A 109 -17.58 -3.96 39.06
C GLU A 109 -18.52 -2.84 39.49
N GLY A 110 -19.22 -2.25 38.56
CA GLY A 110 -20.34 -1.38 38.90
C GLY A 110 -20.63 -0.21 37.99
N ASN A 111 -19.85 0.14 36.99
CA ASN A 111 -20.19 1.32 36.18
C ASN A 111 -19.77 1.20 34.71
N CYS A 112 -20.21 0.16 34.03
CA CYS A 112 -20.38 0.23 32.60
C CYS A 112 -21.86 0.51 32.37
N PRO A 113 -22.28 1.72 31.97
CA PRO A 113 -23.68 1.98 31.68
C PRO A 113 -24.11 1.03 30.57
N ALA A 114 -25.25 0.38 30.74
CA ALA A 114 -25.86 -0.53 29.75
C ALA A 114 -25.96 0.14 28.35
N GLU A 115 -25.98 1.45 28.28
CA GLU A 115 -25.91 2.28 27.10
C GLU A 115 -24.62 2.10 26.26
N ALA A 116 -23.46 1.85 26.88
CA ALA A 116 -22.21 1.65 26.11
C ALA A 116 -22.20 0.28 25.39
N ALA A 117 -22.82 -0.73 25.95
CA ALA A 117 -22.97 -2.04 25.32
C ALA A 117 -23.99 -1.97 24.16
N ALA A 118 -25.07 -1.19 24.30
CA ALA A 118 -26.06 -0.97 23.25
C ALA A 118 -25.45 -0.20 22.05
N LEU A 119 -24.63 0.82 22.29
CA LEU A 119 -23.95 1.58 21.23
C LEU A 119 -22.97 0.71 20.43
N LEU A 120 -22.26 -0.24 21.06
CA LEU A 120 -21.36 -1.16 20.36
C LEU A 120 -22.12 -2.16 19.49
N THR A 121 -23.34 -2.55 19.87
CA THR A 121 -24.20 -3.42 19.06
C THR A 121 -24.79 -2.68 17.85
N GLU A 122 -25.21 -1.43 18.02
CA GLU A 122 -25.70 -0.58 16.91
C GLU A 122 -24.61 -0.27 15.88
N VAL A 123 -23.36 -0.07 16.31
CA VAL A 123 -22.23 0.15 15.38
C VAL A 123 -21.89 -1.12 14.61
N ALA A 124 -22.02 -2.30 15.23
CA ALA A 124 -21.80 -3.58 14.55
C ALA A 124 -22.90 -3.85 13.49
N ASP A 125 -24.15 -3.52 13.79
CA ASP A 125 -25.28 -3.68 12.86
C ASP A 125 -25.24 -2.63 11.72
N ALA A 126 -24.77 -1.41 11.98
CA ALA A 126 -24.56 -0.40 10.94
C ALA A 126 -23.43 -0.75 9.96
N ALA A 127 -22.39 -1.43 10.43
CA ALA A 127 -21.29 -1.91 9.57
C ALA A 127 -21.72 -3.10 8.67
N ALA A 128 -22.81 -3.79 8.99
CA ALA A 128 -23.37 -4.87 8.18
C ALA A 128 -24.29 -4.36 7.05
N LEU A 129 -24.59 -3.05 7.00
CA LEU A 129 -25.50 -2.42 6.04
C LEU A 129 -24.80 -1.57 4.96
N ILE A 130 -23.46 -1.55 4.92
CA ILE A 130 -22.63 -0.91 3.89
C ILE A 130 -21.90 -1.96 3.08
#